data_28e3de9d1747575935c251b9fd4ce58b
#
_entry.id   28e3de9d1747575935c251b9fd4ce58b
#
_cell.length_a   1.000
_cell.length_b   1.000
_cell.length_c   1.000
_cell.angle_alpha   90.00
_cell.angle_beta   90.00
_cell.angle_gamma   90.00
#
_symmetry.space_group_name_H-M   'P 1'
#
loop_
_entity.id
_entity.type
_entity.pdbx_description
1 polymer ?
#
loop_
_entity_poly.entity_id
_entity_poly.type
_entity_poly.pdbx_seq_one_letter_code
_entity_poly.pdbx_strand_id
1 'polypeptide(L)'
;VDAVTGIYVIQATDFLLASVPFALKLERSYYSTNNTVSVLGLGWKFPYASRIYRDTRDVEHTRVHLETITGHSVCYEEQDGRWVNQSKGASRFLMEVQEAEITGQERYVLTDVVDHTLSVYDARGLLQSVEYPNQQSLSFAYGEEGLERIVTPLGNVLQVECRGGRILQITDEIGRRTQYRYEGDLLVDVVHTDEGITHYEYDENGHISSVTDQNGSCYLENEYDVKGRVTRQNFSSGVYQTFTYDDIHHRNTIYYSETGKTEIYEYNNRFLKERIIYEDGSFQTYQ
;
A
#
# COMPACT_ATOMS: atom_id res chain seq x y z
N VAL A 1 12.39 -5.64 -6.33
CA VAL A 1 11.59 -6.89 -6.38
C VAL A 1 11.81 -7.65 -5.09
N ASP A 2 10.74 -8.17 -4.50
CA ASP A 2 10.83 -9.07 -3.35
C ASP A 2 11.33 -10.45 -3.79
N ALA A 3 12.43 -10.91 -3.19
CA ALA A 3 13.12 -12.12 -3.63
C ALA A 3 12.34 -13.42 -3.39
N VAL A 4 11.38 -13.41 -2.46
CA VAL A 4 10.57 -14.58 -2.08
C VAL A 4 9.27 -14.62 -2.87
N THR A 5 8.57 -13.49 -2.94
CA THR A 5 7.25 -13.41 -3.57
C THR A 5 7.29 -13.03 -5.05
N GLY A 6 8.41 -12.47 -5.53
CA GLY A 6 8.55 -11.95 -6.89
C GLY A 6 7.79 -10.64 -7.16
N ILE A 7 7.17 -10.06 -6.13
CA ILE A 7 6.36 -8.87 -6.27
C ILE A 7 7.26 -7.65 -6.54
N TYR A 8 6.92 -6.88 -7.55
CA TYR A 8 7.49 -5.55 -7.73
C TYR A 8 6.75 -4.56 -6.82
N VAL A 9 7.52 -3.84 -6.02
CA VAL A 9 7.01 -2.84 -5.08
C VAL A 9 7.66 -1.49 -5.37
N ILE A 10 6.86 -0.44 -5.52
CA ILE A 10 7.31 0.95 -5.49
C ILE A 10 6.79 1.59 -4.20
N GLN A 11 7.63 2.39 -3.56
CA GLN A 11 7.24 3.34 -2.52
C GLN A 11 7.75 4.72 -2.93
N ALA A 12 6.85 5.70 -3.01
CA ALA A 12 7.18 7.04 -3.43
C ALA A 12 6.51 8.08 -2.53
N THR A 13 7.30 9.06 -2.07
CA THR A 13 6.81 10.14 -1.21
C THR A 13 6.27 11.27 -2.07
N ASP A 14 5.00 11.59 -1.92
CA ASP A 14 4.31 12.65 -2.67
C ASP A 14 4.31 13.98 -1.91
N PHE A 15 4.24 13.90 -0.59
CA PHE A 15 4.32 15.06 0.30
C PHE A 15 5.12 14.75 1.55
N LEU A 16 5.96 15.70 1.94
CA LEU A 16 6.60 15.74 3.25
C LEU A 16 6.30 17.10 3.90
N LEU A 17 5.47 17.09 4.94
CA LEU A 17 5.30 18.22 5.83
C LEU A 17 6.18 18.00 7.06
N ALA A 18 7.40 18.54 7.00
CA ALA A 18 8.35 18.46 8.10
C ALA A 18 8.04 19.56 9.12
N SER A 19 7.38 19.20 10.18
CA SER A 19 7.10 20.10 11.32
C SER A 19 7.38 19.38 12.64
N VAL A 20 7.94 20.10 13.61
CA VAL A 20 8.23 19.53 14.92
C VAL A 20 7.06 19.88 15.85
N PRO A 21 6.52 18.95 16.61
CA PRO A 21 6.99 17.57 16.84
C PRO A 21 6.38 16.51 15.89
N PHE A 22 5.63 16.87 14.87
CA PHE A 22 4.95 15.95 13.97
C PHE A 22 5.35 16.15 12.51
N ALA A 23 5.84 15.10 11.85
CA ALA A 23 6.08 15.10 10.42
C ALA A 23 5.06 14.18 9.71
N LEU A 24 4.34 14.74 8.73
CA LEU A 24 3.46 13.96 7.87
C LEU A 24 4.19 13.61 6.59
N LYS A 25 4.34 12.30 6.33
CA LYS A 25 4.82 11.75 5.07
C LYS A 25 3.65 11.07 4.35
N LEU A 26 3.23 11.62 3.22
CA LEU A 26 2.31 10.93 2.33
C LEU A 26 3.13 10.11 1.34
N GLU A 27 3.00 8.79 1.46
CA GLU A 27 3.75 7.83 0.67
C GLU A 27 2.78 6.89 -0.04
N ARG A 28 2.77 6.91 -1.38
CA ARG A 28 2.02 5.90 -2.14
C ARG A 28 2.86 4.65 -2.34
N SER A 29 2.18 3.51 -2.41
CA SER A 29 2.81 2.23 -2.68
C SER A 29 2.13 1.51 -3.85
N TYR A 30 2.93 0.85 -4.69
CA TYR A 30 2.47 -0.02 -5.76
C TYR A 30 2.89 -1.45 -5.49
N TYR A 31 2.03 -2.41 -5.83
CA TYR A 31 2.31 -3.84 -5.73
C TYR A 31 1.85 -4.53 -7.02
N SER A 32 2.76 -5.18 -7.75
CA SER A 32 2.46 -5.77 -9.07
C SER A 32 1.40 -6.88 -9.03
N THR A 33 1.23 -7.57 -7.91
CA THR A 33 0.22 -8.63 -7.73
C THR A 33 -1.12 -8.12 -7.20
N ASN A 34 -1.24 -6.80 -6.95
CA ASN A 34 -2.47 -6.23 -6.44
C ASN A 34 -3.39 -5.81 -7.60
N ASN A 35 -4.42 -6.62 -7.85
CA ASN A 35 -5.40 -6.40 -8.92
C ASN A 35 -6.60 -5.54 -8.47
N THR A 36 -6.48 -4.78 -7.37
CA THR A 36 -7.55 -3.89 -6.92
C THR A 36 -7.31 -2.47 -7.40
N VAL A 37 -8.40 -1.82 -7.81
CA VAL A 37 -8.39 -0.41 -8.21
C VAL A 37 -8.68 0.44 -6.98
N SER A 38 -7.69 1.22 -6.55
CA SER A 38 -7.80 2.13 -5.38
C SER A 38 -8.08 3.57 -5.81
N VAL A 39 -8.06 4.50 -4.86
CA VAL A 39 -8.12 5.95 -5.11
C VAL A 39 -6.94 6.49 -5.94
N LEU A 40 -5.86 5.72 -6.09
CA LEU A 40 -4.70 6.03 -6.95
C LEU A 40 -4.57 5.10 -8.17
N GLY A 41 -5.61 4.31 -8.49
CA GLY A 41 -5.61 3.42 -9.63
C GLY A 41 -5.21 1.97 -9.30
N LEU A 42 -5.05 1.17 -10.36
CA LEU A 42 -4.77 -0.26 -10.30
C LEU A 42 -3.40 -0.53 -9.68
N GLY A 43 -3.35 -1.40 -8.67
CA GLY A 43 -2.11 -1.80 -8.00
C GLY A 43 -1.57 -0.80 -6.99
N TRP A 44 -1.98 0.45 -7.07
CA TRP A 44 -1.55 1.53 -6.17
C TRP A 44 -2.34 1.56 -4.87
N LYS A 45 -1.69 2.03 -3.80
CA LYS A 45 -2.28 2.25 -2.49
C LYS A 45 -1.92 3.64 -1.96
N PHE A 46 -2.92 4.27 -1.35
CA PHE A 46 -2.75 5.52 -0.60
C PHE A 46 -2.84 5.21 0.90
N PRO A 47 -1.95 5.75 1.74
CA PRO A 47 -1.80 5.31 3.14
C PRO A 47 -3.05 5.48 3.99
N TYR A 48 -3.92 6.43 3.62
CA TYR A 48 -5.14 6.75 4.39
C TYR A 48 -6.43 6.40 3.64
N ALA A 49 -6.35 5.49 2.64
CA ALA A 49 -7.51 4.97 1.92
C ALA A 49 -8.01 3.63 2.46
N SER A 50 -7.55 3.21 3.66
CA SER A 50 -8.10 2.02 4.33
C SER A 50 -9.59 2.23 4.60
N ARG A 51 -10.38 1.16 4.46
CA ARG A 51 -11.82 1.21 4.56
C ARG A 51 -12.36 -0.01 5.28
N ILE A 52 -13.41 0.19 6.08
CA ILE A 52 -14.19 -0.88 6.67
C ILE A 52 -15.53 -0.99 5.93
N TYR A 53 -15.97 -2.20 5.61
CA TYR A 53 -17.29 -2.44 5.07
C TYR A 53 -17.92 -3.68 5.70
N ARG A 54 -19.25 -3.61 5.92
CA ARG A 54 -20.03 -4.72 6.47
C ARG A 54 -20.39 -5.68 5.34
N ASP A 55 -20.18 -6.99 5.56
CA ASP A 55 -20.67 -8.01 4.63
C ASP A 55 -22.18 -8.21 4.88
N THR A 56 -22.97 -7.86 3.88
CA THR A 56 -24.43 -7.99 3.92
C THR A 56 -24.94 -9.27 3.25
N ARG A 57 -24.05 -10.11 2.73
CA ARG A 57 -24.39 -11.35 2.02
C ARG A 57 -24.67 -12.52 2.97
N ASP A 58 -24.02 -12.50 4.14
CA ASP A 58 -24.22 -13.49 5.19
C ASP A 58 -25.19 -12.93 6.23
N VAL A 59 -26.39 -13.49 6.31
CA VAL A 59 -27.44 -13.05 7.25
C VAL A 59 -27.32 -13.75 8.61
N GLU A 60 -26.57 -14.84 8.70
CA GLU A 60 -26.40 -15.61 9.93
C GLU A 60 -25.24 -15.10 10.79
N HIS A 61 -24.26 -14.45 10.15
CA HIS A 61 -23.06 -13.96 10.83
C HIS A 61 -22.84 -12.48 10.52
N THR A 62 -22.72 -11.67 11.56
CA THR A 62 -22.36 -10.26 11.39
C THR A 62 -20.86 -10.17 11.15
N ARG A 63 -20.46 -9.84 9.91
CA ARG A 63 -19.07 -9.70 9.51
C ARG A 63 -18.76 -8.31 8.99
N VAL A 64 -17.55 -7.85 9.29
CA VAL A 64 -16.96 -6.66 8.69
C VAL A 64 -15.59 -6.98 8.12
N HIS A 65 -15.26 -6.32 7.03
CA HIS A 65 -13.99 -6.44 6.37
C HIS A 65 -13.24 -5.12 6.47
N LEU A 66 -11.99 -5.19 6.93
CA LEU A 66 -11.04 -4.11 6.84
C LEU A 66 -10.23 -4.30 5.55
N GLU A 67 -10.33 -3.38 4.63
CA GLU A 67 -9.37 -3.27 3.53
C GLU A 67 -8.16 -2.48 4.01
N THR A 68 -7.03 -3.16 4.16
CA THR A 68 -5.78 -2.53 4.61
C THR A 68 -5.14 -1.72 3.49
N ILE A 69 -4.23 -0.84 3.84
CA ILE A 69 -3.42 -0.06 2.87
C ILE A 69 -2.57 -0.95 1.95
N THR A 70 -2.31 -2.19 2.33
CA THR A 70 -1.58 -3.18 1.50
C THR A 70 -2.49 -4.00 0.59
N GLY A 71 -3.82 -3.74 0.61
CA GLY A 71 -4.80 -4.45 -0.20
C GLY A 71 -5.23 -5.81 0.33
N HIS A 72 -4.75 -6.20 1.52
CA HIS A 72 -5.27 -7.39 2.18
C HIS A 72 -6.60 -7.07 2.85
N SER A 73 -7.54 -7.99 2.74
CA SER A 73 -8.79 -7.93 3.50
C SER A 73 -8.66 -8.74 4.78
N VAL A 74 -8.97 -8.11 5.90
CA VAL A 74 -9.06 -8.78 7.20
C VAL A 74 -10.52 -8.87 7.58
N CYS A 75 -11.00 -10.09 7.81
CA CYS A 75 -12.39 -10.34 8.19
C CYS A 75 -12.50 -10.44 9.70
N TYR A 76 -13.47 -9.72 10.27
CA TYR A 76 -13.88 -9.83 11.67
C TYR A 76 -15.32 -10.29 11.74
N GLU A 77 -15.62 -11.18 12.67
CA GLU A 77 -16.95 -11.69 12.96
C GLU A 77 -17.32 -11.34 14.40
N GLU A 78 -18.57 -10.91 14.59
CA GLU A 78 -19.09 -10.68 15.92
C GLU A 78 -19.39 -12.01 16.63
N GLN A 79 -18.78 -12.20 17.79
CA GLN A 79 -18.99 -13.38 18.64
C GLN A 79 -19.16 -12.92 20.10
N ASP A 80 -20.32 -13.12 20.67
CA ASP A 80 -20.65 -12.75 22.06
C ASP A 80 -20.31 -11.27 22.42
N GLY A 81 -20.62 -10.34 21.50
CA GLY A 81 -20.36 -8.90 21.66
C GLY A 81 -18.91 -8.49 21.45
N ARG A 82 -18.07 -9.37 20.90
CA ARG A 82 -16.69 -9.07 20.56
C ARG A 82 -16.42 -9.33 19.09
N TRP A 83 -15.55 -8.53 18.50
CA TRP A 83 -15.12 -8.69 17.13
C TRP A 83 -13.86 -9.56 17.05
N VAL A 84 -14.01 -10.74 16.49
CA VAL A 84 -12.95 -11.76 16.41
C VAL A 84 -12.43 -11.85 15.00
N ASN A 85 -11.10 -11.69 14.84
CA ASN A 85 -10.44 -11.85 13.56
C ASN A 85 -10.55 -13.31 13.07
N GLN A 86 -11.10 -13.48 11.86
CA GLN A 86 -11.27 -14.77 11.20
C GLN A 86 -10.07 -15.15 10.32
N SER A 87 -9.11 -14.24 10.13
CA SER A 87 -7.90 -14.49 9.34
C SER A 87 -6.95 -15.41 10.12
N LYS A 88 -6.22 -16.26 9.41
CA LYS A 88 -5.25 -17.17 10.05
C LYS A 88 -4.05 -16.38 10.58
N GLY A 89 -3.74 -16.51 11.85
CA GLY A 89 -2.59 -15.92 12.52
C GLY A 89 -2.97 -14.90 13.59
N ALA A 90 -1.98 -14.43 14.37
CA ALA A 90 -2.19 -13.38 15.36
C ALA A 90 -2.53 -12.06 14.65
N SER A 91 -3.63 -11.44 15.03
CA SER A 91 -4.02 -10.16 14.48
C SER A 91 -3.17 -9.05 15.08
N ARG A 92 -2.52 -8.28 14.20
CA ARG A 92 -1.90 -7.00 14.57
C ARG A 92 -2.97 -5.98 14.98
N PHE A 93 -4.19 -6.13 14.47
CA PHE A 93 -5.27 -5.17 14.65
C PHE A 93 -6.38 -5.75 15.50
N LEU A 94 -6.78 -5.04 16.54
CA LEU A 94 -7.98 -5.30 17.33
C LEU A 94 -9.08 -4.34 16.88
N MET A 95 -10.29 -4.84 16.70
CA MET A 95 -11.42 -4.05 16.26
C MET A 95 -12.51 -4.01 17.33
N GLU A 96 -13.05 -2.82 17.55
CA GLU A 96 -14.23 -2.56 18.38
C GLU A 96 -15.25 -1.76 17.57
N VAL A 97 -16.53 -2.00 17.83
CA VAL A 97 -17.63 -1.16 17.34
C VAL A 97 -18.18 -0.40 18.55
N GLN A 98 -18.24 0.91 18.43
CA GLN A 98 -18.69 1.81 19.49
C GLN A 98 -19.78 2.74 18.96
N GLU A 99 -20.64 3.26 19.83
CA GLU A 99 -21.53 4.36 19.50
C GLU A 99 -20.79 5.70 19.65
N ALA A 100 -20.91 6.57 18.65
CA ALA A 100 -20.36 7.92 18.74
C ALA A 100 -21.18 8.77 19.74
N GLU A 101 -20.53 9.34 20.75
CA GLU A 101 -21.17 10.08 21.84
C GLU A 101 -22.10 11.22 21.38
N ILE A 102 -21.77 11.88 20.27
CA ILE A 102 -22.52 13.06 19.78
C ILE A 102 -23.66 12.64 18.84
N THR A 103 -23.44 11.64 17.99
CA THR A 103 -24.40 11.28 16.92
C THR A 103 -25.20 10.03 17.21
N GLY A 104 -24.81 9.21 18.18
CA GLY A 104 -25.37 7.90 18.45
C GLY A 104 -25.20 6.90 17.30
N GLN A 105 -24.39 7.22 16.28
CA GLN A 105 -24.11 6.34 15.16
C GLN A 105 -22.98 5.38 15.49
N GLU A 106 -23.02 4.20 14.90
CA GLU A 106 -21.91 3.24 15.00
C GLU A 106 -20.64 3.84 14.42
N ARG A 107 -19.52 3.58 15.08
CA ARG A 107 -18.17 3.84 14.59
C ARG A 107 -17.31 2.61 14.82
N TYR A 108 -16.33 2.40 13.96
CA TYR A 108 -15.37 1.33 14.13
C TYR A 108 -14.05 1.92 14.66
N VAL A 109 -13.50 1.26 15.67
CA VAL A 109 -12.20 1.62 16.24
C VAL A 109 -11.25 0.46 16.04
N LEU A 110 -10.15 0.72 15.34
CA LEU A 110 -9.12 -0.25 15.03
C LEU A 110 -7.85 0.12 15.81
N THR A 111 -7.41 -0.77 16.69
CA THR A 111 -6.17 -0.61 17.45
C THR A 111 -5.06 -1.42 16.78
N ASP A 112 -3.98 -0.75 16.36
CA ASP A 112 -2.73 -1.41 16.00
C ASP A 112 -1.94 -1.70 17.27
N VAL A 113 -1.81 -2.97 17.64
CA VAL A 113 -1.14 -3.37 18.89
C VAL A 113 0.39 -3.28 18.85
N VAL A 114 0.96 -3.09 17.66
CA VAL A 114 2.42 -2.93 17.47
C VAL A 114 2.81 -1.46 17.55
N ASP A 115 2.15 -0.61 16.79
CA ASP A 115 2.45 0.83 16.71
C ASP A 115 1.65 1.63 17.76
N HIS A 116 0.72 0.98 18.47
CA HIS A 116 -0.18 1.59 19.45
C HIS A 116 -0.98 2.77 18.87
N THR A 117 -1.35 2.70 17.58
CA THR A 117 -2.19 3.69 16.93
C THR A 117 -3.65 3.27 16.96
N LEU A 118 -4.55 4.27 17.03
CA LEU A 118 -6.00 4.07 16.94
C LEU A 118 -6.48 4.68 15.63
N SER A 119 -7.14 3.89 14.80
CA SER A 119 -7.83 4.36 13.59
C SER A 119 -9.33 4.33 13.81
N VAL A 120 -9.99 5.46 13.66
CA VAL A 120 -11.44 5.61 13.85
C VAL A 120 -12.10 5.76 12.50
N TYR A 121 -13.15 4.97 12.27
CA TYR A 121 -13.94 4.98 11.02
C TYR A 121 -15.41 5.31 11.36
N ASP A 122 -16.06 6.04 10.48
CA ASP A 122 -17.50 6.32 10.59
C ASP A 122 -18.37 5.08 10.23
N ALA A 123 -19.68 5.22 10.36
CA ALA A 123 -20.65 4.17 10.04
C ALA A 123 -20.61 3.71 8.57
N ARG A 124 -20.08 4.54 7.66
CA ARG A 124 -19.85 4.19 6.24
C ARG A 124 -18.54 3.44 6.03
N GLY A 125 -17.75 3.28 7.10
CA GLY A 125 -16.42 2.68 7.09
C GLY A 125 -15.32 3.58 6.53
N LEU A 126 -15.51 4.90 6.50
CA LEU A 126 -14.52 5.87 6.06
C LEU A 126 -13.65 6.32 7.25
N LEU A 127 -12.33 6.34 7.05
CA LEU A 127 -11.36 6.73 8.08
C LEU A 127 -11.57 8.19 8.50
N GLN A 128 -11.85 8.44 9.76
CA GLN A 128 -12.10 9.79 10.31
C GLN A 128 -10.87 10.36 11.02
N SER A 129 -10.14 9.51 11.74
CA SER A 129 -8.91 9.93 12.43
C SER A 129 -7.93 8.78 12.59
N VAL A 130 -6.65 9.14 12.73
CA VAL A 130 -5.58 8.24 13.20
C VAL A 130 -4.94 8.91 14.40
N GLU A 131 -5.03 8.30 15.57
CA GLU A 131 -4.50 8.79 16.83
C GLU A 131 -3.20 8.03 17.15
N TYR A 132 -2.16 8.78 17.49
CA TYR A 132 -0.83 8.26 17.82
C TYR A 132 -0.62 8.19 19.35
N PRO A 133 0.32 7.37 19.85
CA PRO A 133 0.56 7.21 21.29
C PRO A 133 0.89 8.50 22.05
N ASN A 134 1.41 9.53 21.35
CA ASN A 134 1.73 10.84 21.89
C ASN A 134 0.54 11.81 21.92
N GLN A 135 -0.69 11.30 21.77
CA GLN A 135 -1.95 12.06 21.73
C GLN A 135 -2.09 13.02 20.54
N GLN A 136 -1.25 12.88 19.53
CA GLN A 136 -1.40 13.58 18.27
C GLN A 136 -2.36 12.82 17.36
N SER A 137 -3.17 13.53 16.57
CA SER A 137 -4.08 12.89 15.63
C SER A 137 -4.08 13.57 14.28
N LEU A 138 -4.17 12.75 13.23
CA LEU A 138 -4.59 13.17 11.90
C LEU A 138 -6.11 13.08 11.83
N SER A 139 -6.76 14.01 11.15
CA SER A 139 -8.19 13.92 10.86
C SER A 139 -8.46 14.05 9.36
N PHE A 140 -9.56 13.42 8.92
CA PHE A 140 -9.92 13.28 7.52
C PHE A 140 -11.35 13.76 7.31
N ALA A 141 -11.57 14.57 6.29
CA ALA A 141 -12.90 15.01 5.89
C ALA A 141 -13.21 14.55 4.47
N TYR A 142 -14.45 14.13 4.27
CA TYR A 142 -14.93 13.57 3.01
C TYR A 142 -16.12 14.37 2.46
N GLY A 143 -16.11 14.61 1.16
CA GLY A 143 -17.23 15.14 0.40
C GLY A 143 -17.91 14.07 -0.47
N GLU A 144 -18.64 14.52 -1.46
CA GLU A 144 -19.37 13.64 -2.38
C GLU A 144 -18.46 12.78 -3.27
N GLU A 145 -17.32 13.33 -3.70
CA GLU A 145 -16.38 12.69 -4.61
C GLU A 145 -15.29 11.85 -3.87
N GLY A 146 -15.18 11.97 -2.56
CA GLY A 146 -14.20 11.24 -1.75
C GLY A 146 -13.52 12.08 -0.67
N LEU A 147 -12.25 11.78 -0.39
CA LEU A 147 -11.43 12.51 0.57
C LEU A 147 -11.22 13.95 0.10
N GLU A 148 -11.53 14.94 0.94
CA GLU A 148 -11.37 16.38 0.64
C GLU A 148 -10.22 17.02 1.40
N ARG A 149 -9.98 16.59 2.65
CA ARG A 149 -8.97 17.23 3.50
C ARG A 149 -8.32 16.24 4.45
N ILE A 150 -7.03 16.46 4.67
CA ILE A 150 -6.24 15.84 5.74
C ILE A 150 -5.76 16.98 6.64
N VAL A 151 -6.05 16.90 7.93
CA VAL A 151 -5.63 17.94 8.91
C VAL A 151 -4.63 17.30 9.86
N THR A 152 -3.47 17.93 9.99
CA THR A 152 -2.41 17.48 10.90
C THR A 152 -2.68 17.90 12.35
N PRO A 153 -2.01 17.30 13.35
CA PRO A 153 -2.12 17.72 14.76
C PRO A 153 -1.75 19.19 15.00
N LEU A 154 -0.99 19.79 14.11
CA LEU A 154 -0.56 21.19 14.19
C LEU A 154 -1.51 22.14 13.44
N GLY A 155 -2.60 21.61 12.88
CA GLY A 155 -3.60 22.39 12.16
C GLY A 155 -3.29 22.63 10.68
N ASN A 156 -2.15 22.14 10.15
CA ASN A 156 -1.88 22.24 8.71
C ASN A 156 -2.89 21.41 7.92
N VAL A 157 -3.36 21.95 6.81
CA VAL A 157 -4.36 21.33 5.96
C VAL A 157 -3.77 20.96 4.61
N LEU A 158 -3.97 19.69 4.22
CA LEU A 158 -3.81 19.25 2.84
C LEU A 158 -5.19 19.18 2.21
N GLN A 159 -5.42 19.92 1.15
CA GLN A 159 -6.60 19.82 0.30
C GLN A 159 -6.42 18.68 -0.68
N VAL A 160 -7.43 17.82 -0.82
CA VAL A 160 -7.42 16.69 -1.74
C VAL A 160 -8.55 16.86 -2.74
N GLU A 161 -8.22 16.90 -4.01
CA GLU A 161 -9.19 16.91 -5.09
C GLU A 161 -9.43 15.48 -5.57
N CYS A 162 -10.67 15.00 -5.43
CA CYS A 162 -11.11 13.71 -5.95
C CYS A 162 -12.15 13.89 -7.03
N ARG A 163 -12.16 12.98 -8.02
CA ARG A 163 -13.21 12.87 -9.04
C ARG A 163 -13.37 11.41 -9.45
N GLY A 164 -14.62 10.96 -9.52
CA GLY A 164 -14.91 9.57 -9.90
C GLY A 164 -14.22 8.53 -9.04
N GLY A 165 -14.00 8.81 -7.74
CA GLY A 165 -13.31 7.93 -6.80
C GLY A 165 -11.78 7.91 -6.93
N ARG A 166 -11.18 8.83 -7.72
CA ARG A 166 -9.72 8.98 -7.88
C ARG A 166 -9.24 10.28 -7.28
N ILE A 167 -8.06 10.26 -6.62
CA ILE A 167 -7.34 11.47 -6.22
C ILE A 167 -6.69 12.05 -7.48
N LEU A 168 -6.99 13.31 -7.80
CA LEU A 168 -6.39 14.04 -8.91
C LEU A 168 -5.27 14.96 -8.46
N GLN A 169 -5.39 15.53 -7.27
CA GLN A 169 -4.42 16.48 -6.75
C GLN A 169 -4.44 16.52 -5.23
N ILE A 170 -3.27 16.76 -4.64
CA ILE A 170 -3.11 17.12 -3.23
C ILE A 170 -2.36 18.44 -3.18
N THR A 171 -2.87 19.41 -2.40
CA THR A 171 -2.29 20.75 -2.30
C THR A 171 -2.17 21.14 -0.83
N ASP A 172 -1.04 21.72 -0.45
CA ASP A 172 -0.86 22.29 0.90
C ASP A 172 -1.23 23.78 0.98
N GLU A 173 -1.17 24.36 2.18
CA GLU A 173 -1.55 25.75 2.45
C GLU A 173 -0.68 26.80 1.77
N ILE A 174 0.55 26.46 1.37
CA ILE A 174 1.46 27.36 0.64
C ILE A 174 1.43 27.16 -0.87
N GLY A 175 0.52 26.29 -1.37
CA GLY A 175 0.27 26.09 -2.78
C GLY A 175 1.18 25.05 -3.44
N ARG A 176 2.02 24.31 -2.69
CA ARG A 176 2.73 23.16 -3.27
C ARG A 176 1.71 22.08 -3.57
N ARG A 177 1.84 21.44 -4.72
CA ARG A 177 0.87 20.45 -5.16
C ARG A 177 1.54 19.23 -5.80
N THR A 178 0.95 18.07 -5.59
CA THR A 178 1.21 16.85 -6.37
C THR A 178 -0.03 16.53 -7.18
N GLN A 179 0.13 16.24 -8.47
CA GLN A 179 -0.99 15.90 -9.37
C GLN A 179 -0.82 14.48 -9.89
N TYR A 180 -1.94 13.81 -10.10
CA TYR A 180 -2.02 12.43 -10.58
C TYR A 180 -2.82 12.40 -11.87
N ARG A 181 -2.26 11.79 -12.93
CA ARG A 181 -2.91 11.63 -14.22
C ARG A 181 -3.11 10.16 -14.52
N TYR A 182 -4.24 9.85 -15.11
CA TYR A 182 -4.66 8.47 -15.34
C TYR A 182 -5.03 8.22 -16.79
N GLU A 183 -4.79 6.99 -17.26
CA GLU A 183 -5.37 6.41 -18.46
C GLU A 183 -6.27 5.24 -18.02
N GLY A 184 -7.58 5.41 -18.05
CA GLY A 184 -8.53 4.48 -17.44
C GLY A 184 -8.28 4.32 -15.95
N ASP A 185 -7.94 3.11 -15.53
CA ASP A 185 -7.61 2.78 -14.13
C ASP A 185 -6.11 2.86 -13.82
N LEU A 186 -5.26 3.16 -14.79
CA LEU A 186 -3.80 3.18 -14.65
C LEU A 186 -3.31 4.59 -14.31
N LEU A 187 -2.49 4.72 -13.27
CA LEU A 187 -1.80 5.95 -12.91
C LEU A 187 -0.57 6.10 -13.81
N VAL A 188 -0.63 6.99 -14.81
CA VAL A 188 0.45 7.13 -15.80
C VAL A 188 1.46 8.22 -15.46
N ASP A 189 1.02 9.33 -14.86
CA ASP A 189 1.94 10.40 -14.46
C ASP A 189 1.71 10.85 -13.03
N VAL A 190 2.80 11.19 -12.37
CA VAL A 190 2.79 11.96 -11.11
C VAL A 190 3.62 13.20 -11.29
N VAL A 191 2.96 14.37 -11.24
CA VAL A 191 3.63 15.67 -11.24
C VAL A 191 3.93 16.05 -9.80
N HIS A 192 5.20 16.13 -9.47
CA HIS A 192 5.67 16.43 -8.11
C HIS A 192 5.58 17.91 -7.75
N THR A 193 5.83 18.24 -6.48
CA THR A 193 5.77 19.62 -5.97
C THR A 193 6.80 20.57 -6.58
N ASP A 194 7.84 20.04 -7.22
CA ASP A 194 8.88 20.75 -7.98
C ASP A 194 8.62 20.78 -9.49
N GLU A 195 7.42 20.36 -9.91
CA GLU A 195 6.96 20.23 -11.29
C GLU A 195 7.65 19.12 -12.10
N GLY A 196 8.55 18.34 -11.49
CA GLY A 196 9.10 17.13 -12.10
C GLY A 196 8.02 16.07 -12.31
N ILE A 197 8.15 15.26 -13.35
CA ILE A 197 7.16 14.22 -13.69
C ILE A 197 7.81 12.85 -13.59
N THR A 198 7.18 11.95 -12.83
CA THR A 198 7.45 10.52 -12.92
C THR A 198 6.40 9.89 -13.81
N HIS A 199 6.83 9.18 -14.85
CA HIS A 199 5.95 8.51 -15.80
C HIS A 199 6.03 6.99 -15.62
N TYR A 200 4.87 6.32 -15.69
CA TYR A 200 4.71 4.88 -15.60
C TYR A 200 4.07 4.34 -16.87
N GLU A 201 4.69 3.32 -17.46
CA GLU A 201 4.07 2.52 -18.52
C GLU A 201 3.67 1.16 -17.95
N TYR A 202 2.69 0.54 -18.59
CA TYR A 202 2.13 -0.73 -18.13
C TYR A 202 2.11 -1.77 -19.25
N ASP A 203 2.21 -3.04 -18.86
CA ASP A 203 1.97 -4.16 -19.78
C ASP A 203 0.45 -4.34 -20.05
N GLU A 204 0.12 -5.29 -20.91
CA GLU A 204 -1.27 -5.61 -21.27
C GLU A 204 -2.14 -6.10 -20.09
N ASN A 205 -1.51 -6.54 -18.99
CA ASN A 205 -2.15 -7.02 -17.77
C ASN A 205 -2.26 -5.92 -16.68
N GLY A 206 -1.72 -4.72 -16.95
CA GLY A 206 -1.73 -3.60 -16.02
C GLY A 206 -0.61 -3.61 -14.99
N HIS A 207 0.48 -4.36 -15.23
CA HIS A 207 1.68 -4.28 -14.39
C HIS A 207 2.63 -3.21 -14.93
N ILE A 208 3.29 -2.46 -14.04
CA ILE A 208 4.26 -1.43 -14.43
C ILE A 208 5.43 -2.06 -15.19
N SER A 209 5.49 -1.82 -16.49
CA SER A 209 6.53 -2.30 -17.39
C SER A 209 7.75 -1.37 -17.44
N SER A 210 7.56 -0.05 -17.27
CA SER A 210 8.67 0.88 -17.20
C SER A 210 8.41 2.05 -16.24
N VAL A 211 9.50 2.67 -15.77
CA VAL A 211 9.44 3.89 -14.95
C VAL A 211 10.47 4.89 -15.48
N THR A 212 9.97 6.07 -15.85
CA THR A 212 10.78 7.20 -16.30
C THR A 212 10.79 8.28 -15.22
N ASP A 213 11.99 8.77 -14.89
CA ASP A 213 12.18 9.79 -13.86
C ASP A 213 11.91 11.22 -14.38
N GLN A 214 12.02 12.20 -13.47
CA GLN A 214 11.81 13.62 -13.75
C GLN A 214 12.76 14.20 -14.80
N ASN A 215 13.89 13.54 -15.09
CA ASN A 215 14.85 13.96 -16.11
C ASN A 215 14.54 13.35 -17.48
N GLY A 216 13.47 12.58 -17.61
CA GLY A 216 13.10 11.84 -18.82
C GLY A 216 13.95 10.59 -19.03
N SER A 217 14.63 10.09 -18.00
CA SER A 217 15.43 8.86 -18.07
C SER A 217 14.59 7.67 -17.62
N CYS A 218 14.40 6.69 -18.52
CA CYS A 218 13.86 5.39 -18.13
C CYS A 218 14.90 4.66 -17.29
N TYR A 219 14.67 4.58 -15.99
CA TYR A 219 15.66 4.01 -15.07
C TYR A 219 15.38 2.54 -14.72
N LEU A 220 14.20 2.04 -15.09
CA LEU A 220 13.76 0.69 -14.76
C LEU A 220 12.76 0.16 -15.77
N GLU A 221 12.94 -1.11 -16.19
CA GLU A 221 11.99 -1.87 -17.00
C GLU A 221 11.79 -3.25 -16.38
N ASN A 222 10.55 -3.76 -16.38
CA ASN A 222 10.17 -5.06 -15.84
C ASN A 222 9.48 -5.92 -16.88
N GLU A 223 9.74 -7.23 -16.80
CA GLU A 223 8.95 -8.28 -17.45
C GLU A 223 8.31 -9.16 -16.38
N TYR A 224 7.11 -9.68 -16.64
CA TYR A 224 6.34 -10.43 -15.66
C TYR A 224 5.92 -11.81 -16.15
N ASP A 225 5.68 -12.72 -15.20
CA ASP A 225 4.98 -13.97 -15.46
C ASP A 225 3.45 -13.78 -15.37
N VAL A 226 2.71 -14.84 -15.70
CA VAL A 226 1.23 -14.86 -15.66
C VAL A 226 0.63 -14.65 -14.27
N LYS A 227 1.44 -14.68 -13.21
CA LYS A 227 1.04 -14.41 -11.82
C LYS A 227 1.36 -12.97 -11.38
N GLY A 228 1.90 -12.12 -12.27
CA GLY A 228 2.33 -10.75 -11.97
C GLY A 228 3.65 -10.66 -11.18
N ARG A 229 4.47 -11.74 -11.19
CA ARG A 229 5.80 -11.75 -10.59
C ARG A 229 6.85 -11.35 -11.61
N VAL A 230 7.83 -10.57 -11.22
CA VAL A 230 8.91 -10.11 -12.11
C VAL A 230 9.79 -11.29 -12.54
N THR A 231 9.96 -11.48 -13.84
CA THR A 231 10.90 -12.46 -14.40
C THR A 231 12.22 -11.83 -14.83
N ARG A 232 12.17 -10.53 -15.17
CA ARG A 232 13.35 -9.74 -15.52
C ARG A 232 13.16 -8.30 -15.10
N GLN A 233 14.22 -7.69 -14.59
CA GLN A 233 14.29 -6.27 -14.29
C GLN A 233 15.57 -5.69 -14.90
N ASN A 234 15.43 -4.70 -15.78
CA ASN A 234 16.52 -3.96 -16.40
C ASN A 234 16.65 -2.58 -15.75
N PHE A 235 17.90 -2.10 -15.60
CA PHE A 235 18.22 -0.78 -15.08
C PHE A 235 18.90 0.07 -16.16
N SER A 236 18.78 1.39 -16.08
CA SER A 236 19.39 2.34 -17.04
C SER A 236 20.90 2.20 -17.18
N SER A 237 21.59 1.64 -16.19
CA SER A 237 23.02 1.34 -16.23
C SER A 237 23.39 0.18 -17.17
N GLY A 238 22.41 -0.53 -17.75
CA GLY A 238 22.60 -1.77 -18.50
C GLY A 238 22.71 -3.01 -17.63
N VAL A 239 22.69 -2.86 -16.30
CA VAL A 239 22.59 -3.96 -15.35
C VAL A 239 21.18 -4.55 -15.40
N TYR A 240 21.07 -5.87 -15.22
CA TYR A 240 19.79 -6.53 -15.11
C TYR A 240 19.81 -7.66 -14.09
N GLN A 241 18.61 -8.05 -13.66
CA GLN A 241 18.37 -9.22 -12.82
C GLN A 241 17.35 -10.11 -13.50
N THR A 242 17.48 -11.43 -13.35
CA THR A 242 16.44 -12.38 -13.76
C THR A 242 16.00 -13.23 -12.59
N PHE A 243 14.72 -13.59 -12.57
CA PHE A 243 14.06 -14.30 -11.49
C PHE A 243 13.42 -15.57 -12.01
N THR A 244 13.66 -16.67 -11.34
CA THR A 244 13.04 -17.98 -11.64
C THR A 244 12.37 -18.50 -10.37
N TYR A 245 11.14 -18.99 -10.49
CA TYR A 245 10.29 -19.37 -9.38
C TYR A 245 9.99 -20.86 -9.42
N ASP A 246 10.35 -21.59 -8.35
CA ASP A 246 9.97 -23.00 -8.13
C ASP A 246 9.00 -23.07 -6.95
N ASP A 247 7.71 -22.91 -7.25
CA ASP A 247 6.65 -22.92 -6.25
C ASP A 247 6.47 -24.30 -5.57
N ILE A 248 6.93 -25.38 -6.20
CA ILE A 248 6.81 -26.73 -5.67
C ILE A 248 7.81 -26.95 -4.53
N HIS A 249 9.04 -26.48 -4.72
CA HIS A 249 10.12 -26.66 -3.76
C HIS A 249 10.33 -25.42 -2.88
N HIS A 250 9.47 -24.39 -3.00
CA HIS A 250 9.57 -23.11 -2.29
C HIS A 250 10.96 -22.47 -2.44
N ARG A 251 11.42 -22.39 -3.68
CA ARG A 251 12.76 -21.94 -4.02
C ARG A 251 12.72 -20.96 -5.20
N ASN A 252 13.31 -19.79 -5.03
CA ASN A 252 13.49 -18.83 -6.10
C ASN A 252 14.96 -18.63 -6.40
N THR A 253 15.28 -18.44 -7.68
CA THR A 253 16.66 -18.21 -8.13
C THR A 253 16.74 -16.82 -8.74
N ILE A 254 17.71 -16.02 -8.31
CA ILE A 254 17.96 -14.65 -8.80
C ILE A 254 19.37 -14.62 -9.36
N TYR A 255 19.49 -14.22 -10.62
CA TYR A 255 20.77 -13.93 -11.26
C TYR A 255 20.99 -12.43 -11.33
N TYR A 256 22.19 -11.96 -10.98
CA TYR A 256 22.63 -10.58 -10.99
C TYR A 256 23.69 -10.38 -12.08
N SER A 257 23.37 -9.66 -13.15
CA SER A 257 24.29 -9.44 -14.27
C SER A 257 25.53 -8.61 -13.90
N GLU A 258 25.43 -7.74 -12.88
CA GLU A 258 26.52 -6.90 -12.39
C GLU A 258 27.67 -7.73 -11.82
N THR A 259 27.37 -8.79 -11.09
CA THR A 259 28.37 -9.65 -10.44
C THR A 259 28.57 -10.96 -11.18
N GLY A 260 27.69 -11.33 -12.12
CA GLY A 260 27.62 -12.62 -12.77
C GLY A 260 27.19 -13.76 -11.84
N LYS A 261 26.69 -13.44 -10.62
CA LYS A 261 26.38 -14.42 -9.58
C LYS A 261 24.91 -14.76 -9.52
N THR A 262 24.66 -15.93 -8.96
CA THR A 262 23.31 -16.45 -8.69
C THR A 262 23.12 -16.66 -7.20
N GLU A 263 21.93 -16.29 -6.70
CA GLU A 263 21.49 -16.57 -5.34
C GLU A 263 20.20 -17.38 -5.38
N ILE A 264 20.05 -18.32 -4.44
CA ILE A 264 18.84 -19.14 -4.29
C ILE A 264 18.20 -18.82 -2.95
N TYR A 265 16.94 -18.43 -2.99
CA TYR A 265 16.12 -18.09 -1.82
C TYR A 265 15.17 -19.24 -1.51
N GLU A 266 15.31 -19.86 -0.35
CA GLU A 266 14.38 -20.86 0.18
C GLU A 266 13.45 -20.23 1.21
N TYR A 267 12.16 -20.59 1.14
CA TYR A 267 11.12 -20.02 2.00
C TYR A 267 10.08 -21.07 2.41
N ASN A 268 9.35 -20.80 3.49
CA ASN A 268 8.31 -21.70 3.98
C ASN A 268 6.93 -21.41 3.37
N ASN A 269 5.93 -22.19 3.76
CA ASN A 269 4.53 -22.05 3.33
C ASN A 269 3.87 -20.71 3.71
N ARG A 270 4.53 -19.88 4.52
CA ARG A 270 4.09 -18.53 4.89
C ARG A 270 4.84 -17.45 4.12
N PHE A 271 5.63 -17.83 3.12
CA PHE A 271 6.54 -16.94 2.38
C PHE A 271 7.57 -16.23 3.27
N LEU A 272 7.95 -16.85 4.39
CA LEU A 272 9.04 -16.36 5.20
C LEU A 272 10.35 -16.98 4.69
N LYS A 273 11.32 -16.13 4.44
CA LYS A 273 12.65 -16.52 3.98
C LYS A 273 13.34 -17.36 5.07
N GLU A 274 13.79 -18.56 4.73
CA GLU A 274 14.48 -19.48 5.61
C GLU A 274 15.99 -19.56 5.34
N ARG A 275 16.38 -19.47 4.05
CA ARG A 275 17.76 -19.58 3.65
C ARG A 275 18.06 -18.80 2.38
N ILE A 276 19.28 -18.27 2.28
CA ILE A 276 19.89 -17.83 1.01
C ILE A 276 21.11 -18.72 0.78
N ILE A 277 21.21 -19.32 -0.42
CA ILE A 277 22.35 -20.14 -0.85
C ILE A 277 23.08 -19.37 -1.97
N TYR A 278 24.38 -19.20 -1.79
CA TYR A 278 25.25 -18.50 -2.73
C TYR A 278 25.91 -19.50 -3.72
N GLU A 279 26.45 -18.98 -4.81
CA GLU A 279 27.06 -19.79 -5.87
C GLU A 279 28.24 -20.67 -5.41
N ASP A 280 28.99 -20.23 -4.39
CA ASP A 280 30.08 -20.99 -3.79
C ASP A 280 29.62 -22.11 -2.84
N GLY A 281 28.31 -22.28 -2.68
CA GLY A 281 27.68 -23.25 -1.79
C GLY A 281 27.59 -22.80 -0.33
N SER A 282 28.09 -21.62 0.00
CA SER A 282 27.85 -21.01 1.30
C SER A 282 26.39 -20.62 1.46
N PHE A 283 25.89 -20.49 2.68
CA PHE A 283 24.50 -20.12 2.93
C PHE A 283 24.34 -19.30 4.20
N GLN A 284 23.26 -18.51 4.22
CA GLN A 284 22.77 -17.76 5.37
C GLN A 284 21.37 -18.25 5.75
N THR A 285 21.11 -18.48 7.04
CA THR A 285 19.79 -18.90 7.55
C THR A 285 19.09 -17.77 8.29
N TYR A 286 17.76 -17.81 8.27
CA TYR A 286 16.85 -16.85 8.92
C TYR A 286 15.92 -17.63 9.86
N GLN A 287 15.62 -17.08 11.04
CA GLN A 287 14.70 -17.64 12.04
C GLN A 287 13.50 -16.73 12.24
#